data_1302a57d9ae66fc997de396877f39c8c
#
_entry.id   1302a57d9ae66fc997de396877f39c8c
#
_cell.length_a   1.000
_cell.length_b   1.000
_cell.length_c   1.000
_cell.angle_alpha   90.00
_cell.angle_beta   90.00
_cell.angle_gamma   90.00
#
_symmetry.space_group_name_H-M   'P 1'
#
loop_
_entity.id
_entity.type
_entity.pdbx_description
1 polymer ?
#
loop_
_entity_poly.entity_id
_entity_poly.type
_entity_poly.pdbx_seq_one_letter_code
_entity_poly.pdbx_strand_id
1 'polypeptide(L)'
;QPALRDVTIEEFNAVAHELDPIVAKRVRHILTENARTVEAASALEQGDLKRMGELMAESHASMRDDFEITVPQIDTLVEIVKAVIGDKGGVRMTGGCIVALIPEELVPAVQQAVAEQYEAKTGIKETFYVCKPSQGAGQC
;
A
#
# COMPACT_ATOMS: atom_id res chain seq x y z
N GLN A 1 10.59 -14.78 24.87
CA GLN A 1 10.68 -13.37 24.49
C GLN A 1 9.43 -12.93 23.72
N PRO A 2 8.90 -11.73 24.03
CA PRO A 2 7.75 -11.24 23.27
C PRO A 2 8.13 -10.97 21.81
N ALA A 3 7.24 -11.27 20.90
CA ALA A 3 7.40 -10.92 19.50
C ALA A 3 7.06 -9.43 19.30
N LEU A 4 7.50 -8.84 18.19
CA LEU A 4 7.17 -7.44 17.89
C LEU A 4 5.67 -7.19 17.88
N ARG A 5 4.88 -8.18 17.49
CA ARG A 5 3.41 -8.04 17.49
C ARG A 5 2.82 -7.84 18.89
N ASP A 6 3.58 -8.16 19.93
CA ASP A 6 3.15 -8.01 21.32
C ASP A 6 3.53 -6.66 21.89
N VAL A 7 4.27 -5.83 21.15
CA VAL A 7 4.68 -4.49 21.56
C VAL A 7 3.67 -3.48 21.03
N THR A 8 3.22 -2.58 21.90
CA THR A 8 2.31 -1.52 21.46
C THR A 8 3.07 -0.34 20.84
N ILE A 9 2.36 0.45 20.04
CA ILE A 9 2.93 1.67 19.46
C ILE A 9 3.36 2.64 20.56
N GLU A 10 2.58 2.72 21.65
CA GLU A 10 2.88 3.57 22.79
C GLU A 10 4.17 3.14 23.47
N GLU A 11 4.36 1.84 23.67
CA GLU A 11 5.59 1.30 24.26
C GLU A 11 6.78 1.60 23.37
N PHE A 12 6.61 1.43 22.06
CA PHE A 12 7.67 1.74 21.09
C PHE A 12 8.03 3.23 21.11
N ASN A 13 7.02 4.11 21.09
CA ASN A 13 7.27 5.56 21.06
C ASN A 13 8.01 6.04 22.30
N ALA A 14 7.81 5.38 23.43
CA ALA A 14 8.50 5.73 24.67
C ALA A 14 10.01 5.52 24.60
N VAL A 15 10.47 4.57 23.78
CA VAL A 15 11.90 4.20 23.69
C VAL A 15 12.51 4.42 22.31
N ALA A 16 11.72 4.88 21.34
CA ALA A 16 12.19 5.00 19.96
C ALA A 16 13.44 5.89 19.84
N HIS A 17 13.53 6.93 20.64
CA HIS A 17 14.67 7.85 20.63
C HIS A 17 15.97 7.19 21.11
N GLU A 18 15.88 6.07 21.81
CA GLU A 18 17.04 5.32 22.29
C GLU A 18 17.55 4.32 21.28
N LEU A 19 16.79 4.08 20.20
CA LEU A 19 17.14 3.11 19.17
C LEU A 19 17.94 3.80 18.05
N ASP A 20 18.74 2.99 17.34
CA ASP A 20 19.32 3.44 16.09
C ASP A 20 18.20 3.95 15.17
N PRO A 21 18.37 5.10 14.49
CA PRO A 21 17.30 5.66 13.65
C PRO A 21 16.77 4.70 12.58
N ILE A 22 17.64 3.90 11.99
CA ILE A 22 17.21 2.93 10.98
C ILE A 22 16.39 1.82 11.63
N VAL A 23 16.84 1.31 12.77
CA VAL A 23 16.09 0.29 13.52
C VAL A 23 14.73 0.83 13.93
N ALA A 24 14.68 2.07 14.42
CA ALA A 24 13.42 2.71 14.81
C ALA A 24 12.45 2.78 13.64
N LYS A 25 12.92 3.14 12.44
CA LYS A 25 12.07 3.17 11.25
C LYS A 25 11.51 1.78 10.91
N ARG A 26 12.35 0.76 10.95
CA ARG A 26 11.91 -0.61 10.64
C ARG A 26 10.87 -1.11 11.64
N VAL A 27 11.11 -0.88 12.92
CA VAL A 27 10.16 -1.28 13.96
C VAL A 27 8.84 -0.51 13.81
N ARG A 28 8.92 0.79 13.55
CA ARG A 28 7.72 1.60 13.32
C ARG A 28 6.88 1.04 12.17
N HIS A 29 7.51 0.68 11.07
CA HIS A 29 6.79 0.08 9.94
C HIS A 29 6.06 -1.18 10.38
N ILE A 30 6.75 -2.09 11.07
CA ILE A 30 6.14 -3.36 11.47
C ILE A 30 4.94 -3.14 12.40
N LEU A 31 5.10 -2.27 13.40
CA LEU A 31 4.04 -2.03 14.37
C LEU A 31 2.83 -1.32 13.74
N THR A 32 3.08 -0.31 12.92
CA THR A 32 1.99 0.41 12.27
C THR A 32 1.31 -0.44 11.21
N GLU A 33 2.06 -1.29 10.50
CA GLU A 33 1.48 -2.18 9.50
C GLU A 33 0.61 -3.25 10.13
N ASN A 34 1.01 -3.80 11.27
CA ASN A 34 0.18 -4.74 12.01
C ASN A 34 -1.15 -4.10 12.40
N ALA A 35 -1.12 -2.86 12.89
CA ALA A 35 -2.34 -2.14 13.25
C ALA A 35 -3.20 -1.88 12.00
N ARG A 36 -2.58 -1.49 10.88
CA ARG A 36 -3.32 -1.27 9.63
C ARG A 36 -3.97 -2.54 9.10
N THR A 37 -3.30 -3.69 9.25
CA THR A 37 -3.87 -4.96 8.81
C THR A 37 -5.15 -5.28 9.56
N VAL A 38 -5.17 -5.08 10.86
CA VAL A 38 -6.38 -5.29 11.68
C VAL A 38 -7.50 -4.32 11.27
N GLU A 39 -7.15 -3.06 11.11
CA GLU A 39 -8.13 -2.05 10.72
C GLU A 39 -8.65 -2.30 9.30
N ALA A 40 -7.79 -2.75 8.38
CA ALA A 40 -8.19 -3.07 7.02
C ALA A 40 -9.22 -4.21 6.98
N ALA A 41 -9.03 -5.24 7.81
CA ALA A 41 -9.98 -6.33 7.90
C ALA A 41 -11.36 -5.81 8.33
N SER A 42 -11.40 -4.91 9.31
CA SER A 42 -12.63 -4.30 9.77
C SER A 42 -13.28 -3.42 8.70
N ALA A 43 -12.49 -2.59 8.02
CA ALA A 43 -12.99 -1.72 6.96
C ALA A 43 -13.58 -2.55 5.81
N LEU A 44 -12.92 -3.65 5.46
CA LEU A 44 -13.39 -4.54 4.40
C LEU A 44 -14.73 -5.19 4.77
N GLU A 45 -14.86 -5.66 6.01
CA GLU A 45 -16.11 -6.24 6.50
C GLU A 45 -17.27 -5.24 6.45
N GLN A 46 -16.98 -3.97 6.69
CA GLN A 46 -17.99 -2.91 6.67
C GLN A 46 -18.25 -2.35 5.28
N GLY A 47 -17.47 -2.77 4.29
CA GLY A 47 -17.56 -2.23 2.94
C GLY A 47 -17.07 -0.79 2.85
N ASP A 48 -16.21 -0.36 3.77
CA ASP A 48 -15.69 1.01 3.81
C ASP A 48 -14.48 1.12 2.86
N LEU A 49 -14.76 1.32 1.59
CA LEU A 49 -13.74 1.38 0.55
C LEU A 49 -12.86 2.62 0.68
N LYS A 50 -13.42 3.72 1.18
CA LYS A 50 -12.63 4.94 1.40
C LYS A 50 -11.55 4.69 2.46
N ARG A 51 -11.92 4.08 3.57
CA ARG A 51 -10.94 3.76 4.62
C ARG A 51 -9.92 2.73 4.14
N MET A 52 -10.36 1.74 3.36
CA MET A 52 -9.43 0.80 2.72
C MET A 52 -8.39 1.54 1.88
N GLY A 53 -8.83 2.49 1.08
CA GLY A 53 -7.92 3.29 0.25
C GLY A 53 -6.91 4.07 1.07
N GLU A 54 -7.37 4.69 2.16
CA GLU A 54 -6.49 5.43 3.08
C GLU A 54 -5.44 4.50 3.70
N LEU A 55 -5.87 3.33 4.16
CA LEU A 55 -4.96 2.35 4.76
C LEU A 55 -3.92 1.84 3.76
N MET A 56 -4.32 1.61 2.52
CA MET A 56 -3.38 1.20 1.48
C MET A 56 -2.35 2.30 1.21
N ALA A 57 -2.77 3.56 1.18
CA ALA A 57 -1.86 4.68 0.98
C ALA A 57 -0.88 4.83 2.16
N GLU A 58 -1.37 4.68 3.38
CA GLU A 58 -0.53 4.72 4.58
C GLU A 58 0.47 3.57 4.59
N SER A 59 0.03 2.38 4.18
CA SER A 59 0.90 1.20 4.07
C SER A 59 2.02 1.44 3.06
N HIS A 60 1.69 1.98 1.89
CA HIS A 60 2.71 2.27 0.88
C HIS A 60 3.70 3.33 1.36
N ALA A 61 3.22 4.40 1.98
CA ALA A 61 4.09 5.44 2.52
C ALA A 61 5.04 4.87 3.58
N SER A 62 4.55 3.97 4.42
CA SER A 62 5.38 3.34 5.45
C SER A 62 6.43 2.41 4.83
N MET A 63 6.08 1.66 3.78
CA MET A 63 7.04 0.83 3.05
C MET A 63 8.12 1.67 2.39
N ARG A 64 7.76 2.84 1.87
CA ARG A 64 8.69 3.77 1.23
C ARG A 64 9.59 4.46 2.24
N ASP A 65 9.00 5.03 3.29
CA ASP A 65 9.69 5.96 4.19
C ASP A 65 10.28 5.30 5.43
N ASP A 66 9.61 4.26 5.96
CA ASP A 66 10.06 3.58 7.18
C ASP A 66 10.79 2.28 6.89
N PHE A 67 10.31 1.48 5.94
CA PHE A 67 10.99 0.24 5.58
C PHE A 67 11.97 0.41 4.42
N GLU A 68 11.75 1.41 3.60
CA GLU A 68 12.63 1.79 2.49
C GLU A 68 12.83 0.65 1.47
N ILE A 69 11.76 -0.09 1.17
CA ILE A 69 11.79 -1.22 0.24
C ILE A 69 11.18 -0.91 -1.12
N THR A 70 10.64 0.29 -1.31
CA THR A 70 10.09 0.67 -2.60
C THR A 70 11.20 1.17 -3.53
N VAL A 71 10.91 1.17 -4.83
CA VAL A 71 11.81 1.72 -5.83
C VAL A 71 11.10 2.86 -6.58
N PRO A 72 11.85 3.83 -7.15
CA PRO A 72 11.23 5.00 -7.79
C PRO A 72 10.20 4.65 -8.86
N GLN A 73 10.42 3.59 -9.62
CA GLN A 73 9.49 3.16 -10.66
C GLN A 73 8.14 2.74 -10.08
N ILE A 74 8.19 2.00 -8.97
CA ILE A 74 6.97 1.57 -8.29
C ILE A 74 6.25 2.76 -7.64
N ASP A 75 7.02 3.66 -7.02
CA ASP A 75 6.43 4.87 -6.44
C ASP A 75 5.74 5.72 -7.51
N THR A 76 6.36 5.84 -8.68
CA THR A 76 5.77 6.56 -9.82
C THR A 76 4.46 5.91 -10.26
N LEU A 77 4.43 4.58 -10.36
CA LEU A 77 3.22 3.85 -10.74
C LEU A 77 2.10 4.07 -9.73
N VAL A 78 2.42 4.02 -8.45
CA VAL A 78 1.45 4.28 -7.38
C VAL A 78 0.87 5.70 -7.51
N GLU A 79 1.71 6.69 -7.76
CA GLU A 79 1.26 8.08 -7.92
C GLU A 79 0.33 8.25 -9.12
N ILE A 80 0.66 7.61 -10.25
CA ILE A 80 -0.18 7.67 -11.45
C ILE A 80 -1.57 7.11 -11.16
N VAL A 81 -1.63 5.93 -10.56
CA VAL A 81 -2.90 5.28 -10.25
C VAL A 81 -3.69 6.08 -9.22
N LYS A 82 -3.03 6.56 -8.17
CA LYS A 82 -3.66 7.34 -7.11
C LYS A 82 -4.29 8.63 -7.65
N ALA A 83 -3.63 9.27 -8.61
CA ALA A 83 -4.16 10.49 -9.21
C ALA A 83 -5.49 10.25 -9.93
N VAL A 84 -5.69 9.05 -10.48
CA VAL A 84 -6.95 8.71 -11.17
C VAL A 84 -8.04 8.32 -10.19
N ILE A 85 -7.71 7.46 -9.21
CA ILE A 85 -8.75 6.90 -8.34
C ILE A 85 -9.13 7.81 -7.15
N GLY A 86 -8.23 8.71 -6.75
CA GLY A 86 -8.47 9.60 -5.62
C GLY A 86 -8.85 8.84 -4.36
N ASP A 87 -9.97 9.20 -3.75
CA ASP A 87 -10.47 8.55 -2.53
C ASP A 87 -11.45 7.42 -2.80
N LYS A 88 -11.63 7.03 -4.06
CA LYS A 88 -12.60 5.98 -4.44
C LYS A 88 -12.04 4.59 -4.36
N GLY A 89 -10.77 4.45 -4.08
CA GLY A 89 -10.11 3.16 -3.93
C GLY A 89 -8.74 3.33 -3.32
N GLY A 90 -7.86 2.38 -3.54
CA GLY A 90 -6.52 2.45 -2.99
C GLY A 90 -5.50 1.72 -3.86
N VAL A 91 -4.23 2.01 -3.62
CA VAL A 91 -3.13 1.40 -4.34
C VAL A 91 -1.92 1.32 -3.43
N ARG A 92 -1.18 0.22 -3.54
CA ARG A 92 0.06 0.04 -2.79
C ARG A 92 0.98 -0.93 -3.52
N MET A 93 2.24 -0.93 -3.14
CA MET A 93 3.20 -1.90 -3.62
C MET A 93 2.95 -3.27 -2.98
N THR A 94 3.25 -4.33 -3.72
CA THR A 94 3.35 -5.68 -3.18
C THR A 94 4.43 -6.43 -3.97
N GLY A 95 5.55 -6.73 -3.32
CA GLY A 95 6.68 -7.33 -4.02
C GLY A 95 7.20 -6.43 -5.13
N GLY A 96 7.34 -6.95 -6.33
CA GLY A 96 7.84 -6.21 -7.49
C GLY A 96 6.76 -5.54 -8.32
N CYS A 97 5.54 -5.44 -7.83
CA CYS A 97 4.42 -4.85 -8.56
C CYS A 97 3.54 -4.04 -7.61
N ILE A 98 2.40 -3.56 -8.12
CA ILE A 98 1.41 -2.91 -7.28
C ILE A 98 0.12 -3.72 -7.28
N VAL A 99 -0.68 -3.52 -6.24
CA VAL A 99 -2.07 -3.96 -6.19
C VAL A 99 -2.93 -2.74 -5.98
N ALA A 100 -4.06 -2.67 -6.68
CA ALA A 100 -4.95 -1.54 -6.59
C ALA A 100 -6.39 -2.01 -6.46
N LEU A 101 -7.13 -1.34 -5.59
CA LEU A 101 -8.56 -1.52 -5.46
C LEU A 101 -9.21 -0.37 -6.22
N ILE A 102 -9.84 -0.68 -7.35
CA ILE A 102 -10.32 0.33 -8.31
C ILE A 102 -11.79 0.07 -8.60
N PRO A 103 -12.66 1.11 -8.52
CA PRO A 103 -14.03 0.97 -9.01
C PRO A 103 -14.00 0.54 -10.48
N GLU A 104 -14.91 -0.37 -10.85
CA GLU A 104 -14.91 -0.94 -12.19
C GLU A 104 -14.97 0.13 -13.29
N GLU A 105 -15.74 1.18 -13.08
CA GLU A 105 -15.88 2.28 -14.04
C GLU A 105 -14.59 3.10 -14.22
N LEU A 106 -13.66 3.04 -13.29
CA LEU A 106 -12.39 3.76 -13.38
C LEU A 106 -11.25 2.92 -13.96
N VAL A 107 -11.45 1.62 -14.15
CA VAL A 107 -10.40 0.73 -14.68
C VAL A 107 -9.88 1.21 -16.03
N PRO A 108 -10.72 1.58 -17.02
CA PRO A 108 -10.20 2.08 -18.31
C PRO A 108 -9.36 3.35 -18.15
N ALA A 109 -9.79 4.27 -17.28
CA ALA A 109 -9.05 5.51 -17.05
C ALA A 109 -7.68 5.24 -16.42
N VAL A 110 -7.61 4.30 -15.47
CA VAL A 110 -6.34 3.91 -14.84
C VAL A 110 -5.43 3.27 -15.89
N GLN A 111 -5.93 2.34 -16.68
CA GLN A 111 -5.14 1.69 -17.72
C GLN A 111 -4.58 2.71 -18.71
N GLN A 112 -5.40 3.67 -19.14
CA GLN A 112 -4.97 4.71 -20.06
C GLN A 112 -3.89 5.60 -19.43
N ALA A 113 -4.10 6.05 -18.20
CA ALA A 113 -3.13 6.92 -17.51
C ALA A 113 -1.78 6.23 -17.35
N VAL A 114 -1.79 4.95 -16.98
CA VAL A 114 -0.55 4.19 -16.84
C VAL A 114 0.12 4.00 -18.19
N ALA A 115 -0.64 3.65 -19.23
CA ALA A 115 -0.09 3.47 -20.56
C ALA A 115 0.56 4.75 -21.10
N GLU A 116 -0.03 5.91 -20.80
CA GLU A 116 0.49 7.19 -21.29
C GLU A 116 1.68 7.71 -20.48
N GLN A 117 1.75 7.42 -19.20
CA GLN A 117 2.68 8.08 -18.30
C GLN A 117 3.79 7.17 -17.76
N TYR A 118 3.51 5.91 -17.51
CA TYR A 118 4.47 5.05 -16.80
C TYR A 118 5.71 4.79 -17.65
N GLU A 119 5.55 4.33 -18.88
CA GLU A 119 6.68 4.07 -19.76
C GLU A 119 7.45 5.35 -20.06
N ALA A 120 6.75 6.46 -20.25
CA ALA A 120 7.39 7.74 -20.51
C ALA A 120 8.24 8.22 -19.33
N LYS A 121 7.80 7.96 -18.10
CA LYS A 121 8.51 8.40 -16.90
C LYS A 121 9.58 7.43 -16.43
N THR A 122 9.43 6.14 -16.69
CA THR A 122 10.31 5.10 -16.14
C THR A 122 11.09 4.33 -17.19
N GLY A 123 10.67 4.36 -18.46
CA GLY A 123 11.24 3.53 -19.52
C GLY A 123 10.83 2.07 -19.44
N ILE A 124 9.91 1.72 -18.55
CA ILE A 124 9.46 0.34 -18.34
C ILE A 124 8.04 0.21 -18.87
N LYS A 125 7.80 -0.87 -19.62
CA LYS A 125 6.45 -1.15 -20.14
C LYS A 125 5.64 -1.88 -19.08
N GLU A 126 4.42 -1.42 -18.85
CA GLU A 126 3.51 -2.01 -17.88
C GLU A 126 2.83 -3.26 -18.43
N THR A 127 2.37 -4.11 -17.50
CA THR A 127 1.50 -5.24 -17.82
C THR A 127 0.34 -5.23 -16.82
N PHE A 128 -0.89 -5.36 -17.33
CA PHE A 128 -2.10 -5.32 -16.50
C PHE A 128 -2.76 -6.66 -16.36
N TYR A 129 -3.24 -6.94 -15.15
CA TYR A 129 -4.13 -8.06 -14.87
C TYR A 129 -5.32 -7.50 -14.10
N VAL A 130 -6.52 -7.69 -14.67
CA VAL A 130 -7.74 -7.25 -13.99
C VAL A 130 -8.38 -8.47 -13.35
N CYS A 131 -8.55 -8.40 -12.03
CA CYS A 131 -9.12 -9.48 -11.24
C CYS A 131 -10.39 -8.99 -10.58
N LYS A 132 -11.37 -9.89 -10.41
CA LYS A 132 -12.59 -9.59 -9.67
C LYS A 132 -12.61 -10.41 -8.39
N PRO A 133 -13.21 -9.88 -7.31
CA PRO A 133 -13.37 -10.67 -6.09
C PRO A 133 -14.09 -11.97 -6.39
N SER A 134 -13.60 -13.05 -5.82
CA SER A 134 -14.23 -14.36 -5.95
C SER A 134 -14.18 -15.07 -4.61
N GLN A 135 -14.91 -16.17 -4.48
CA GLN A 135 -14.85 -16.97 -3.28
C GLN A 135 -13.56 -17.78 -3.25
N GLY A 136 -12.90 -17.77 -2.10
CA GLY A 136 -11.65 -18.51 -1.90
C GLY A 136 -10.44 -17.74 -2.38
N ALA A 137 -9.34 -18.48 -2.66
CA ALA A 137 -8.09 -17.88 -3.11
C ALA A 137 -8.31 -17.14 -4.42
N GLY A 138 -7.80 -15.92 -4.48
CA GLY A 138 -8.05 -15.07 -5.62
C GLY A 138 -7.44 -15.62 -6.91
N GLN A 139 -8.17 -15.45 -8.00
CA GLN A 139 -7.69 -15.72 -9.34
C GLN A 139 -7.71 -14.41 -10.13
N CYS A 140 -6.66 -14.19 -10.82
CA CYS A 140 -6.56 -13.04 -11.70
C CYS A 140 -6.66 -13.43 -13.16
#